data_db748d949350bd8f4fe4b745b1cf3d41
#
_entry.id   db748d949350bd8f4fe4b745b1cf3d41
#
_cell.length_a   1.000
_cell.length_b   1.000
_cell.length_c   1.000
_cell.angle_alpha   90.00
_cell.angle_beta   90.00
_cell.angle_gamma   90.00
#
_symmetry.space_group_name_H-M   'P 1'
#
loop_
_entity.id
_entity.type
_entity.pdbx_description
1 polymer ?
#
loop_
_entity_poly.entity_id
_entity_poly.type
_entity_poly.pdbx_seq_one_letter_code
_entity_poly.pdbx_strand_id
1 'polypeptide(L)'
;MNKILVTSDTHGHVAALRQAIVQAGEFTHFVHLGDCTADVEAVRPLLEERGVPVYQVRGNCDYSGAELYREFHLDGLKIAILHGHTQRVKYSLLSLGLFAEQKQADAVLFGHTHIPKVEYSSTGRLLFNPGSLGEPRLGQATFGLLLISREGIMPRIVQLDAVH
;
A
#
# COMPACT_ATOMS: atom_id res chain seq x y z
N MET A 1 11.28 6.88 14.31
CA MET A 1 10.96 5.79 13.38
C MET A 1 9.47 5.81 13.03
N ASN A 2 9.15 5.67 11.76
CA ASN A 2 7.77 5.59 11.29
C ASN A 2 7.45 4.18 10.84
N LYS A 3 6.20 3.76 11.09
CA LYS A 3 5.68 2.45 10.66
C LYS A 3 4.43 2.71 9.83
N ILE A 4 4.45 2.28 8.59
CA ILE A 4 3.33 2.45 7.66
C ILE A 4 2.61 1.11 7.50
N LEU A 5 1.30 1.11 7.74
CA LEU A 5 0.43 0.00 7.34
C LEU A 5 0.02 0.22 5.88
N VAL A 6 0.37 -0.72 5.01
CA VAL A 6 0.10 -0.65 3.57
C VAL A 6 -0.93 -1.71 3.20
N THR A 7 -2.05 -1.25 2.64
CA THR A 7 -3.16 -2.12 2.24
C THR A 7 -3.55 -1.85 0.80
N SER A 8 -4.15 -2.83 0.14
CA SER A 8 -4.61 -2.68 -1.25
C SER A 8 -5.69 -3.70 -1.60
N ASP A 9 -6.49 -3.35 -2.61
CA ASP A 9 -7.38 -4.30 -3.29
C ASP A 9 -8.31 -5.02 -2.31
N THR A 10 -9.01 -4.22 -1.49
CA THR A 10 -9.94 -4.75 -0.48
C THR A 10 -11.26 -5.23 -1.07
N HIS A 11 -11.70 -4.67 -2.21
CA HIS A 11 -12.87 -5.11 -2.98
C HIS A 11 -14.12 -5.41 -2.13
N GLY A 12 -14.42 -4.53 -1.17
CA GLY A 12 -15.60 -4.65 -0.30
C GLY A 12 -15.39 -5.50 0.95
N HIS A 13 -14.22 -6.09 1.16
CA HIS A 13 -13.94 -6.92 2.32
C HIS A 13 -13.49 -6.09 3.52
N VAL A 14 -14.41 -5.31 4.08
CA VAL A 14 -14.16 -4.40 5.20
C VAL A 14 -13.67 -5.15 6.44
N ALA A 15 -14.19 -6.35 6.70
CA ALA A 15 -13.76 -7.16 7.84
C ALA A 15 -12.26 -7.51 7.76
N ALA A 16 -11.77 -7.83 6.57
CA ALA A 16 -10.35 -8.10 6.34
C ALA A 16 -9.51 -6.85 6.61
N LEU A 17 -10.00 -5.68 6.17
CA LEU A 17 -9.31 -4.42 6.41
C LEU A 17 -9.25 -4.08 7.91
N ARG A 18 -10.35 -4.27 8.63
CA ARG A 18 -10.38 -4.09 10.09
C ARG A 18 -9.40 -5.03 10.78
N GLN A 19 -9.36 -6.28 10.36
CA GLN A 19 -8.45 -7.28 10.93
C GLN A 19 -6.99 -6.87 10.69
N ALA A 20 -6.65 -6.37 9.52
CA ALA A 20 -5.30 -5.89 9.22
C ALA A 20 -4.90 -4.73 10.14
N ILE A 21 -5.81 -3.78 10.38
CA ILE A 21 -5.56 -2.65 11.28
C ILE A 21 -5.29 -3.13 12.72
N VAL A 22 -6.07 -4.10 13.20
CA VAL A 22 -5.89 -4.67 14.54
C VAL A 22 -4.60 -5.47 14.62
N GLN A 23 -4.35 -6.34 13.63
CA GLN A 23 -3.18 -7.22 13.60
C GLN A 23 -1.87 -6.43 13.46
N ALA A 24 -1.88 -5.30 12.76
CA ALA A 24 -0.70 -4.46 12.60
C ALA A 24 -0.23 -3.83 13.91
N GLY A 25 -1.10 -3.75 14.91
CA GLY A 25 -0.79 -3.10 16.19
C GLY A 25 -0.68 -1.59 16.04
N GLU A 26 0.35 -1.00 16.62
CA GLU A 26 0.58 0.44 16.49
C GLU A 26 1.29 0.75 15.16
N PHE A 27 0.83 1.78 14.47
CA PHE A 27 1.48 2.30 13.27
C PHE A 27 1.27 3.82 13.19
N THR A 28 2.13 4.51 12.46
CA THR A 28 2.13 5.98 12.39
C THR A 28 1.41 6.53 11.18
N HIS A 29 1.27 5.75 10.11
CA HIS A 29 0.65 6.15 8.85
C HIS A 29 -0.10 4.97 8.25
N PHE A 30 -1.19 5.28 7.53
CA PHE A 30 -2.01 4.29 6.84
C PHE A 30 -2.03 4.61 5.35
N VAL A 31 -1.82 3.58 4.52
CA VAL A 31 -1.85 3.69 3.06
C VAL A 31 -2.82 2.66 2.49
N HIS A 32 -3.68 3.09 1.56
CA HIS A 32 -4.52 2.21 0.75
C HIS A 32 -4.27 2.49 -0.73
N LEU A 33 -3.97 1.46 -1.49
CA LEU A 33 -3.50 1.58 -2.88
C LEU A 33 -4.59 1.38 -3.93
N GLY A 34 -5.85 1.48 -3.52
CA GLY A 34 -6.98 1.45 -4.44
C GLY A 34 -7.75 0.12 -4.49
N ASP A 35 -8.85 0.11 -5.24
CA ASP A 35 -9.83 -0.97 -5.38
C ASP A 35 -10.32 -1.48 -4.01
N CYS A 36 -11.01 -0.87 -3.27
CA CYS A 36 -12.16 -0.04 -3.18
C CYS A 36 -11.94 1.07 -2.14
N THR A 37 -11.97 2.31 -2.56
CA THR A 37 -11.77 3.46 -1.66
C THR A 37 -12.89 3.60 -0.61
N ALA A 38 -14.09 3.12 -0.92
CA ALA A 38 -15.20 3.11 0.03
C ALA A 38 -14.91 2.31 1.30
N ASP A 39 -14.08 1.27 1.22
CA ASP A 39 -13.71 0.47 2.38
C ASP A 39 -12.89 1.29 3.39
N VAL A 40 -12.08 2.22 2.90
CA VAL A 40 -11.31 3.13 3.77
C VAL A 40 -12.27 4.03 4.54
N GLU A 41 -13.33 4.50 3.91
CA GLU A 41 -14.34 5.33 4.59
C GLU A 41 -15.04 4.55 5.71
N ALA A 42 -15.28 3.24 5.49
CA ALA A 42 -15.90 2.38 6.50
C ALA A 42 -15.03 2.22 7.76
N VAL A 43 -13.70 2.29 7.63
CA VAL A 43 -12.76 2.17 8.75
C VAL A 43 -12.17 3.51 9.21
N ARG A 44 -12.54 4.61 8.56
CA ARG A 44 -12.01 5.95 8.87
C ARG A 44 -12.18 6.32 10.36
N PRO A 45 -13.32 6.08 11.02
CA PRO A 45 -13.43 6.38 12.45
C PRO A 45 -12.38 5.68 13.29
N LEU A 46 -12.04 4.44 12.95
CA LEU A 46 -11.01 3.67 13.66
C LEU A 46 -9.61 4.29 13.47
N LEU A 47 -9.32 4.78 12.27
CA LEU A 47 -8.04 5.44 11.98
C LEU A 47 -7.96 6.83 12.63
N GLU A 48 -9.06 7.56 12.64
CA GLU A 48 -9.13 8.87 13.32
C GLU A 48 -8.94 8.74 14.83
N GLU A 49 -9.54 7.73 15.44
CA GLU A 49 -9.36 7.43 16.87
C GLU A 49 -7.89 7.21 17.20
N ARG A 50 -7.13 6.61 16.29
CA ARG A 50 -5.70 6.39 16.44
C ARG A 50 -4.85 7.61 16.11
N GLY A 51 -5.44 8.66 15.55
CA GLY A 51 -4.73 9.86 15.13
C GLY A 51 -3.76 9.64 13.98
N VAL A 52 -4.05 8.66 13.12
CA VAL A 52 -3.16 8.24 12.03
C VAL A 52 -3.53 8.95 10.74
N PRO A 53 -2.59 9.63 10.05
CA PRO A 53 -2.85 10.18 8.73
C PRO A 53 -3.09 9.07 7.71
N VAL A 54 -4.04 9.33 6.79
CA VAL A 54 -4.49 8.38 5.77
C VAL A 54 -4.06 8.89 4.38
N TYR A 55 -3.35 8.06 3.66
CA TYR A 55 -2.99 8.32 2.26
C TYR A 55 -3.63 7.23 1.41
N GLN A 56 -4.40 7.63 0.40
CA GLN A 56 -5.02 6.67 -0.50
C GLN A 56 -4.98 7.16 -1.94
N VAL A 57 -5.00 6.21 -2.86
CA VAL A 57 -5.14 6.45 -4.29
C VAL A 57 -6.29 5.60 -4.80
N ARG A 58 -6.84 5.96 -5.97
CA ARG A 58 -7.91 5.18 -6.60
C ARG A 58 -7.33 4.16 -7.56
N GLY A 59 -7.96 3.00 -7.61
CA GLY A 59 -7.65 1.95 -8.57
C GLY A 59 -8.58 2.00 -9.78
N ASN A 60 -8.45 1.01 -10.66
CA ASN A 60 -9.26 0.91 -11.87
C ASN A 60 -10.73 0.57 -11.59
N CYS A 61 -11.02 0.03 -10.40
CA CYS A 61 -12.41 -0.26 -9.97
C CYS A 61 -13.06 0.89 -9.20
N ASP A 62 -12.33 1.98 -8.95
CA ASP A 62 -12.85 3.14 -8.24
C ASP A 62 -13.26 4.23 -9.24
N TYR A 63 -14.45 4.81 -9.02
CA TYR A 63 -14.94 5.89 -9.88
C TYR A 63 -14.53 7.28 -9.39
N SER A 64 -14.29 7.42 -8.09
CA SER A 64 -13.96 8.69 -7.46
C SER A 64 -13.36 8.44 -6.08
N GLY A 65 -13.11 9.51 -5.33
CA GLY A 65 -12.75 9.43 -3.92
C GLY A 65 -11.27 9.58 -3.62
N ALA A 66 -10.40 9.56 -4.63
CA ALA A 66 -8.96 9.76 -4.44
C ALA A 66 -8.27 10.09 -5.76
N GLU A 67 -7.03 10.54 -5.67
CA GLU A 67 -6.18 10.79 -6.83
C GLU A 67 -5.58 9.49 -7.36
N LEU A 68 -5.09 9.51 -8.62
CA LEU A 68 -4.40 8.37 -9.22
C LEU A 68 -2.99 8.19 -8.66
N TYR A 69 -2.39 9.27 -8.18
CA TYR A 69 -1.02 9.31 -7.69
C TYR A 69 -0.92 10.26 -6.51
N ARG A 70 -0.14 9.87 -5.50
CA ARG A 70 0.23 10.76 -4.39
C ARG A 70 1.67 10.49 -3.99
N GLU A 71 2.29 11.45 -3.33
CA GLU A 71 3.60 11.29 -2.73
C GLU A 71 3.66 12.01 -1.38
N PHE A 72 4.51 11.51 -0.50
CA PHE A 72 4.77 12.14 0.79
C PHE A 72 6.19 11.81 1.24
N HIS A 73 6.67 12.57 2.22
CA HIS A 73 8.04 12.43 2.74
C HIS A 73 8.00 12.03 4.20
N LEU A 74 8.85 11.06 4.57
CA LEU A 74 9.07 10.62 5.94
C LEU A 74 10.58 10.44 6.15
N ASP A 75 11.11 11.06 7.22
CA ASP A 75 12.54 10.96 7.56
C ASP A 75 13.48 11.25 6.39
N GLY A 76 13.09 12.20 5.54
CA GLY A 76 13.87 12.60 4.38
C GLY A 76 13.71 11.68 3.16
N LEU A 77 12.93 10.63 3.26
CA LEU A 77 12.67 9.69 2.17
C LEU A 77 11.36 10.01 1.47
N LYS A 78 11.33 9.88 0.16
CA LYS A 78 10.16 10.13 -0.67
C LYS A 78 9.44 8.83 -0.96
N ILE A 79 8.18 8.77 -0.58
CA ILE A 79 7.30 7.63 -0.80
C ILE A 79 6.25 8.02 -1.83
N ALA A 80 6.20 7.30 -2.94
CA ALA A 80 5.19 7.47 -3.98
C ALA A 80 4.18 6.34 -3.90
N ILE A 81 2.90 6.66 -4.06
CA ILE A 81 1.83 5.66 -4.04
C ILE A 81 0.95 5.78 -5.28
N LEU A 82 0.56 4.64 -5.84
CA LEU A 82 -0.32 4.52 -6.99
C LEU A 82 -0.93 3.12 -7.01
N HIS A 83 -1.99 2.93 -7.78
CA HIS A 83 -2.57 1.58 -7.89
C HIS A 83 -1.73 0.68 -8.80
N GLY A 84 -1.26 1.20 -9.94
CA GLY A 84 -0.39 0.47 -10.85
C GLY A 84 -1.02 0.09 -12.18
N HIS A 85 -2.33 0.24 -12.35
CA HIS A 85 -3.00 -0.14 -13.60
C HIS A 85 -2.52 0.70 -14.79
N THR A 86 -2.20 1.98 -14.60
CA THR A 86 -1.69 2.84 -15.66
C THR A 86 -0.23 2.54 -15.99
N GLN A 87 0.54 1.95 -15.07
CA GLN A 87 1.93 1.54 -15.26
C GLN A 87 2.05 0.09 -15.72
N ARG A 88 0.93 -0.58 -16.00
CA ARG A 88 0.88 -1.94 -16.56
C ARG A 88 1.65 -2.98 -15.71
N VAL A 89 1.55 -2.86 -14.39
CA VAL A 89 2.32 -3.71 -13.46
C VAL A 89 2.00 -5.20 -13.57
N LYS A 90 0.85 -5.58 -14.16
CA LYS A 90 0.52 -6.99 -14.41
C LYS A 90 1.42 -7.63 -15.47
N TYR A 91 2.02 -6.83 -16.33
CA TYR A 91 2.88 -7.32 -17.41
C TYR A 91 4.34 -7.30 -17.02
N SER A 92 4.78 -6.22 -16.35
CA SER A 92 6.18 -6.02 -16.00
C SER A 92 6.29 -4.87 -15.01
N LEU A 93 7.35 -4.89 -14.19
CA LEU A 93 7.68 -3.78 -13.29
C LEU A 93 8.66 -2.78 -13.92
N LEU A 94 9.01 -2.94 -15.19
CA LEU A 94 9.95 -2.05 -15.87
C LEU A 94 9.44 -0.60 -15.89
N SER A 95 8.19 -0.38 -16.33
CA SER A 95 7.58 0.95 -16.34
C SER A 95 7.53 1.57 -14.96
N LEU A 96 7.24 0.76 -13.94
CA LEU A 96 7.20 1.24 -12.56
C LEU A 96 8.58 1.65 -12.06
N GLY A 97 9.62 0.90 -12.41
CA GLY A 97 11.00 1.24 -12.08
C GLY A 97 11.44 2.56 -12.73
N LEU A 98 11.08 2.76 -14.01
CA LEU A 98 11.36 4.01 -14.72
C LEU A 98 10.59 5.18 -14.10
N PHE A 99 9.36 4.94 -13.70
CA PHE A 99 8.54 5.94 -12.99
C PHE A 99 9.19 6.34 -11.66
N ALA A 100 9.69 5.36 -10.89
CA ALA A 100 10.39 5.61 -9.63
C ALA A 100 11.62 6.50 -9.85
N GLU A 101 12.38 6.26 -10.91
CA GLU A 101 13.52 7.08 -11.28
C GLU A 101 13.10 8.50 -11.64
N GLN A 102 12.09 8.63 -12.49
CA GLN A 102 11.58 9.94 -12.93
C GLN A 102 11.12 10.78 -11.74
N LYS A 103 10.45 10.17 -10.77
CA LYS A 103 9.95 10.83 -9.57
C LYS A 103 11.01 10.97 -8.47
N GLN A 104 12.14 10.33 -8.61
CA GLN A 104 13.18 10.26 -7.58
C GLN A 104 12.60 9.74 -6.26
N ALA A 105 11.75 8.72 -6.35
CA ALA A 105 11.10 8.12 -5.20
C ALA A 105 12.00 7.04 -4.59
N ASP A 106 12.17 7.08 -3.27
CA ASP A 106 12.92 6.04 -2.55
C ASP A 106 12.12 4.74 -2.48
N ALA A 107 10.79 4.85 -2.46
CA ALA A 107 9.89 3.72 -2.55
C ALA A 107 8.67 4.06 -3.39
N VAL A 108 8.19 3.09 -4.17
CA VAL A 108 6.90 3.15 -4.87
C VAL A 108 6.05 2.00 -4.36
N LEU A 109 4.89 2.33 -3.80
CA LEU A 109 3.92 1.36 -3.28
C LEU A 109 2.81 1.20 -4.32
N PHE A 110 2.52 -0.03 -4.70
CA PHE A 110 1.52 -0.33 -5.74
C PHE A 110 0.71 -1.56 -5.40
N GLY A 111 -0.45 -1.72 -6.04
CA GLY A 111 -1.33 -2.86 -5.88
C GLY A 111 -1.65 -3.50 -7.23
N HIS A 112 -2.94 -3.69 -7.50
CA HIS A 112 -3.50 -4.15 -8.77
C HIS A 112 -3.26 -5.62 -9.11
N THR A 113 -2.08 -6.17 -8.86
CA THR A 113 -1.77 -7.57 -9.22
C THR A 113 -2.39 -8.58 -8.27
N HIS A 114 -2.78 -8.17 -7.07
CA HIS A 114 -3.25 -9.03 -5.97
C HIS A 114 -2.18 -10.03 -5.50
N ILE A 115 -0.92 -9.76 -5.79
CA ILE A 115 0.22 -10.63 -5.45
C ILE A 115 1.25 -9.78 -4.67
N PRO A 116 1.63 -10.19 -3.45
CA PRO A 116 2.63 -9.45 -2.70
C PRO A 116 4.00 -9.49 -3.40
N LYS A 117 4.72 -8.37 -3.33
CA LYS A 117 6.02 -8.27 -4.01
C LYS A 117 6.93 -7.31 -3.27
N VAL A 118 8.17 -7.72 -3.07
CA VAL A 118 9.26 -6.83 -2.64
C VAL A 118 10.33 -6.92 -3.72
N GLU A 119 10.59 -5.81 -4.40
CA GLU A 119 11.57 -5.76 -5.46
C GLU A 119 12.30 -4.41 -5.43
N TYR A 120 13.52 -4.39 -5.95
CA TYR A 120 14.30 -3.16 -6.04
C TYR A 120 14.58 -2.87 -7.52
N SER A 121 14.48 -1.60 -7.90
CA SER A 121 14.84 -1.15 -9.23
C SER A 121 16.35 -1.26 -9.44
N SER A 122 16.83 -1.05 -10.67
CA SER A 122 18.25 -1.12 -11.01
C SER A 122 19.11 -0.14 -10.18
N THR A 123 18.52 0.92 -9.66
CA THR A 123 19.21 1.92 -8.83
C THR A 123 18.91 1.77 -7.33
N GLY A 124 18.26 0.66 -6.93
CA GLY A 124 18.02 0.36 -5.52
C GLY A 124 16.76 0.99 -4.93
N ARG A 125 15.83 1.48 -5.75
CA ARG A 125 14.55 2.02 -5.26
C ARG A 125 13.60 0.87 -4.96
N LEU A 126 12.89 0.95 -3.84
CA LEU A 126 11.95 -0.10 -3.43
C LEU A 126 10.67 -0.03 -4.27
N LEU A 127 10.27 -1.19 -4.81
CA LEU A 127 8.98 -1.39 -5.46
C LEU A 127 8.22 -2.41 -4.62
N PHE A 128 7.14 -1.97 -3.98
CA PHE A 128 6.49 -2.75 -2.93
C PHE A 128 5.00 -2.91 -3.18
N ASN A 129 4.53 -4.15 -3.19
CA ASN A 129 3.12 -4.50 -3.30
C ASN A 129 2.71 -5.28 -2.05
N PRO A 130 1.72 -4.81 -1.26
CA PRO A 130 1.31 -5.51 -0.05
C PRO A 130 0.48 -6.76 -0.32
N GLY A 131 0.10 -7.02 -1.57
CA GLY A 131 -0.90 -8.03 -1.92
C GLY A 131 -2.31 -7.52 -1.75
N SER A 132 -3.28 -8.41 -1.80
CA SER A 132 -4.69 -8.07 -1.69
C SER A 132 -5.27 -8.57 -0.38
N LEU A 133 -6.06 -7.73 0.30
CA LEU A 133 -6.83 -8.13 1.47
C LEU A 133 -8.15 -8.79 1.09
N GLY A 134 -8.72 -8.42 -0.06
CA GLY A 134 -10.05 -8.92 -0.47
C GLY A 134 -9.99 -10.12 -1.40
N GLU A 135 -9.10 -10.08 -2.37
CA GLU A 135 -9.06 -11.07 -3.46
C GLU A 135 -7.63 -11.49 -3.79
N PRO A 136 -6.92 -12.17 -2.87
CA PRO A 136 -5.56 -12.61 -3.15
C PRO A 136 -5.55 -13.63 -4.30
N ARG A 137 -4.54 -13.51 -5.19
CA ARG A 137 -4.38 -14.45 -6.31
C ARG A 137 -3.52 -15.64 -5.97
N LEU A 138 -2.58 -15.45 -5.05
CA LEU A 138 -1.70 -16.53 -4.59
C LEU A 138 -1.76 -16.58 -3.07
N GLY A 139 -2.05 -17.76 -2.53
CA GLY A 139 -2.07 -17.97 -1.08
C GLY A 139 -3.17 -17.20 -0.37
N GLN A 140 -2.86 -16.67 0.80
CA GLN A 140 -3.80 -15.99 1.66
C GLN A 140 -3.74 -14.48 1.47
N ALA A 141 -4.74 -13.78 2.05
CA ALA A 141 -4.75 -12.33 2.09
C ALA A 141 -3.52 -11.80 2.84
N THR A 142 -2.96 -10.70 2.35
CA THR A 142 -1.77 -10.09 2.92
C THR A 142 -1.92 -8.58 3.03
N PHE A 143 -1.11 -7.99 3.87
CA PHE A 143 -0.90 -6.55 3.95
C PHE A 143 0.60 -6.29 4.14
N GLY A 144 1.00 -5.03 4.06
CA GLY A 144 2.39 -4.66 4.19
C GLY A 144 2.66 -3.79 5.40
N LEU A 145 3.87 -3.89 5.91
CA LEU A 145 4.41 -2.98 6.91
C LEU A 145 5.73 -2.43 6.40
N LEU A 146 5.88 -1.11 6.43
CA LEU A 146 7.15 -0.46 6.13
C LEU A 146 7.65 0.24 7.39
N LEU A 147 8.84 -0.13 7.85
CA LEU A 147 9.53 0.57 8.91
C LEU A 147 10.47 1.57 8.25
N ILE A 148 10.28 2.85 8.55
CA ILE A 148 11.03 3.94 7.92
C ILE A 148 11.80 4.72 8.98
N SER A 149 13.10 4.88 8.74
CA SER A 149 14.00 5.69 9.54
C SER A 149 15.00 6.40 8.62
N ARG A 150 15.88 7.20 9.19
CA ARG A 150 16.97 7.84 8.43
C ARG A 150 17.92 6.83 7.79
N GLU A 151 17.95 5.59 8.30
CA GLU A 151 18.80 4.52 7.78
C GLU A 151 18.21 3.83 6.57
N GLY A 152 16.92 4.05 6.28
CA GLY A 152 16.26 3.48 5.12
C GLY A 152 14.88 2.90 5.41
N ILE A 153 14.44 2.01 4.53
CA ILE A 153 13.10 1.41 4.54
C ILE A 153 13.26 -0.09 4.69
N MET A 154 12.56 -0.67 5.69
CA MET A 154 12.50 -2.11 5.90
C MET A 154 11.09 -2.60 5.55
N PRO A 155 10.91 -3.27 4.40
CA PRO A 155 9.60 -3.77 3.99
C PRO A 155 9.31 -5.14 4.59
N ARG A 156 8.02 -5.39 4.91
CA ARG A 156 7.54 -6.70 5.34
C ARG A 156 6.19 -6.99 4.72
N ILE A 157 6.01 -8.23 4.26
CA ILE A 157 4.71 -8.76 3.87
C ILE A 157 4.19 -9.58 5.04
N VAL A 158 2.96 -9.31 5.46
CA VAL A 158 2.32 -9.98 6.60
C VAL A 158 1.07 -10.70 6.13
N GLN A 159 0.97 -11.98 6.44
CA GLN A 159 -0.22 -12.76 6.15
C GLN A 159 -1.33 -12.40 7.14
N LEU A 160 -2.52 -12.17 6.61
CA LEU A 160 -3.67 -11.84 7.45
C LEU A 160 -4.08 -13.07 8.26
N ASP A 161 -4.27 -12.88 9.57
CA ASP A 161 -4.83 -13.92 10.43
C ASP A 161 -6.30 -14.16 10.08
N ALA A 162 -6.83 -15.32 10.48
CA ALA A 162 -8.24 -15.64 10.26
C ALA A 162 -9.14 -14.54 10.83
N VAL A 163 -10.12 -14.12 10.01
CA VAL A 163 -11.12 -13.12 10.43
C VAL A 163 -12.19 -13.82 11.27
N HIS A 164 -12.42 -13.30 12.48
CA HIS A 164 -13.40 -13.84 13.43
C HIS A 164 -14.63 -12.94 13.55
#